data_5a2916b91cd7e3f05fbf8b00728b51c7
#
_entry.id   5a2916b91cd7e3f05fbf8b00728b51c7
#
_cell.length_a   1.000
_cell.length_b   1.000
_cell.length_c   1.000
_cell.angle_alpha   90.00
_cell.angle_beta   90.00
_cell.angle_gamma   90.00
#
_symmetry.space_group_name_H-M   'P 1'
#
loop_
_entity.id
_entity.type
_entity.pdbx_description
1 polymer ?
#
loop_
_entity_poly.entity_id
_entity_poly.type
_entity_poly.pdbx_seq_one_letter_code
_entity_poly.pdbx_strand_id
1 'polypeptide(L)'
;MARRQTSAHDGNETRETLLKLAARTFGEQGYSATTMRNIAEQSGIEAASIYYHFASKEELVDEVMEQGGNRIISQQQECLAALGADATAEQRFRAAVLGQMAGLIKHGDFALAHGRLLGQLPDKVRERQIKRRERHQKFWSGLLEDLRAEGRLRADADIHLARIMILGSINSIQSWFNPRKGSLEKVADQICDMFFRGVGPADQ
;
A
#
# COMPACT_ATOMS: atom_id res chain seq x y z
N MET A 1 -37.83 10.45 -10.69
CA MET A 1 -36.43 10.10 -11.06
C MET A 1 -35.45 10.15 -9.88
N ALA A 2 -35.77 10.70 -8.72
CA ALA A 2 -34.86 10.80 -7.55
C ALA A 2 -34.57 9.49 -6.78
N ARG A 3 -35.49 8.51 -6.82
CA ARG A 3 -35.38 7.26 -6.03
C ARG A 3 -34.34 6.24 -6.52
N ARG A 4 -33.86 6.38 -7.77
CA ARG A 4 -32.84 5.49 -8.37
C ARG A 4 -31.40 5.94 -8.08
N GLN A 5 -31.18 7.22 -7.79
CA GLN A 5 -29.86 7.75 -7.44
C GLN A 5 -29.49 7.50 -5.97
N THR A 6 -30.46 7.52 -5.05
CA THR A 6 -30.23 7.22 -3.63
C THR A 6 -29.85 5.75 -3.41
N SER A 7 -30.50 4.80 -4.09
CA SER A 7 -30.20 3.36 -3.91
C SER A 7 -28.83 2.94 -4.44
N ALA A 8 -28.31 3.60 -5.48
CA ALA A 8 -26.98 3.33 -6.00
C ALA A 8 -25.87 3.93 -5.10
N HIS A 9 -26.13 5.06 -4.48
CA HIS A 9 -25.25 5.71 -3.52
C HIS A 9 -25.13 4.87 -2.23
N ASP A 10 -26.26 4.45 -1.67
CA ASP A 10 -26.32 3.56 -0.48
C ASP A 10 -25.62 2.22 -0.73
N GLY A 11 -25.76 1.64 -1.94
CA GLY A 11 -25.09 0.38 -2.30
C GLY A 11 -23.57 0.50 -2.38
N ASN A 12 -23.05 1.63 -2.85
CA ASN A 12 -21.62 1.88 -2.94
C ASN A 12 -21.00 2.17 -1.55
N GLU A 13 -21.71 2.89 -0.69
CA GLU A 13 -21.30 3.16 0.68
C GLU A 13 -21.25 1.89 1.53
N THR A 14 -22.26 1.03 1.39
CA THR A 14 -22.29 -0.30 2.02
C THR A 14 -21.12 -1.16 1.56
N ARG A 15 -20.83 -1.18 0.24
CA ARG A 15 -19.72 -1.94 -0.32
C ARG A 15 -18.35 -1.48 0.20
N GLU A 16 -18.13 -0.18 0.29
CA GLU A 16 -16.91 0.40 0.86
C GLU A 16 -16.75 0.06 2.36
N THR A 17 -17.85 0.09 3.12
CA THR A 17 -17.87 -0.32 4.53
C THR A 17 -17.50 -1.78 4.69
N LEU A 18 -18.07 -2.67 3.86
CA LEU A 18 -17.73 -4.09 3.84
C LEU A 18 -16.25 -4.33 3.51
N LEU A 19 -15.69 -3.60 2.54
CA LEU A 19 -14.27 -3.70 2.19
C LEU A 19 -13.35 -3.28 3.33
N LYS A 20 -13.67 -2.21 4.06
CA LYS A 20 -12.88 -1.78 5.23
C LYS A 20 -12.93 -2.80 6.36
N LEU A 21 -14.13 -3.30 6.68
CA LEU A 21 -14.30 -4.34 7.70
C LEU A 21 -13.58 -5.63 7.30
N ALA A 22 -13.69 -6.03 6.02
CA ALA A 22 -13.00 -7.19 5.50
C ALA A 22 -11.47 -7.02 5.59
N ALA A 23 -10.93 -5.86 5.22
CA ALA A 23 -9.50 -5.57 5.33
C ALA A 23 -9.01 -5.72 6.77
N ARG A 24 -9.74 -5.13 7.73
CA ARG A 24 -9.44 -5.25 9.15
C ARG A 24 -9.52 -6.70 9.62
N THR A 25 -10.62 -7.39 9.35
CA THR A 25 -10.84 -8.77 9.81
C THR A 25 -9.80 -9.73 9.22
N PHE A 26 -9.53 -9.62 7.94
CA PHE A 26 -8.47 -10.40 7.28
C PHE A 26 -7.08 -10.08 7.86
N GLY A 27 -6.80 -8.80 8.14
CA GLY A 27 -5.53 -8.38 8.75
C GLY A 27 -5.35 -8.91 10.17
N GLU A 28 -6.41 -8.96 10.98
CA GLU A 28 -6.37 -9.43 12.36
C GLU A 28 -6.39 -10.96 12.48
N GLN A 29 -7.27 -11.64 11.75
CA GLN A 29 -7.55 -13.06 11.90
C GLN A 29 -6.89 -13.95 10.82
N GLY A 30 -6.48 -13.38 9.70
CA GLY A 30 -6.00 -14.10 8.54
C GLY A 30 -7.13 -14.61 7.64
N TYR A 31 -6.75 -15.16 6.45
CA TYR A 31 -7.70 -15.61 5.46
C TYR A 31 -8.58 -16.76 5.94
N SER A 32 -7.98 -17.81 6.52
CA SER A 32 -8.69 -19.04 6.84
C SER A 32 -9.76 -18.86 7.92
N ALA A 33 -9.48 -18.06 8.97
CA ALA A 33 -10.40 -17.84 10.09
C ALA A 33 -11.52 -16.84 9.76
N THR A 34 -11.38 -16.01 8.75
CA THR A 34 -12.40 -15.04 8.34
C THR A 34 -13.49 -15.71 7.51
N THR A 35 -14.77 -15.38 7.78
CA THR A 35 -15.92 -15.83 6.99
C THR A 35 -16.76 -14.66 6.49
N MET A 36 -17.47 -14.86 5.36
CA MET A 36 -18.41 -13.87 4.81
C MET A 36 -19.48 -13.49 5.86
N ARG A 37 -19.99 -14.48 6.59
CA ARG A 37 -20.98 -14.28 7.64
C ARG A 37 -20.46 -13.38 8.77
N ASN A 38 -19.23 -13.62 9.24
CA ASN A 38 -18.62 -12.81 10.29
C ASN A 38 -18.49 -11.33 9.86
N ILE A 39 -18.07 -11.09 8.60
CA ILE A 39 -17.97 -9.73 8.07
C ILE A 39 -19.34 -9.06 7.96
N ALA A 40 -20.37 -9.78 7.50
CA ALA A 40 -21.74 -9.26 7.41
C ALA A 40 -22.29 -8.89 8.80
N GLU A 41 -22.14 -9.77 9.79
CA GLU A 41 -22.54 -9.52 11.17
C GLU A 41 -21.86 -8.28 11.76
N GLN A 42 -20.56 -8.11 11.55
CA GLN A 42 -19.80 -6.92 12.00
C GLN A 42 -20.27 -5.64 11.31
N SER A 43 -20.75 -5.71 10.08
CA SER A 43 -21.28 -4.55 9.34
C SER A 43 -22.74 -4.23 9.64
N GLY A 44 -23.41 -5.08 10.43
CA GLY A 44 -24.84 -4.91 10.77
C GLY A 44 -25.79 -5.27 9.63
N ILE A 45 -25.34 -6.02 8.61
CA ILE A 45 -26.22 -6.50 7.53
C ILE A 45 -26.48 -8.00 7.67
N GLU A 46 -27.57 -8.46 7.06
CA GLU A 46 -27.86 -9.88 6.98
C GLU A 46 -26.78 -10.65 6.20
N ALA A 47 -26.46 -11.86 6.63
CA ALA A 47 -25.45 -12.71 6.00
C ALA A 47 -25.70 -12.97 4.50
N ALA A 48 -26.97 -12.98 4.08
CA ALA A 48 -27.33 -13.11 2.66
C ALA A 48 -27.00 -11.84 1.83
N SER A 49 -27.06 -10.66 2.47
CA SER A 49 -26.85 -9.37 1.80
C SER A 49 -25.41 -9.15 1.35
N ILE A 50 -24.42 -9.73 2.04
CA ILE A 50 -23.02 -9.60 1.62
C ILE A 50 -22.78 -10.23 0.25
N TYR A 51 -23.50 -11.30 -0.09
CA TYR A 51 -23.36 -11.97 -1.39
C TYR A 51 -23.94 -11.16 -2.57
N TYR A 52 -24.73 -10.12 -2.29
CA TYR A 52 -25.13 -9.14 -3.28
C TYR A 52 -23.95 -8.25 -3.71
N HIS A 53 -23.00 -8.00 -2.82
CA HIS A 53 -21.84 -7.14 -3.04
C HIS A 53 -20.60 -7.92 -3.51
N PHE A 54 -20.42 -9.16 -3.02
CA PHE A 54 -19.26 -10.01 -3.29
C PHE A 54 -19.71 -11.46 -3.43
N ALA A 55 -19.53 -12.07 -4.58
CA ALA A 55 -20.00 -13.41 -4.85
C ALA A 55 -19.27 -14.49 -4.02
N SER A 56 -18.05 -14.21 -3.53
CA SER A 56 -17.28 -15.16 -2.73
C SER A 56 -16.26 -14.46 -1.81
N LYS A 57 -15.74 -15.21 -0.84
CA LYS A 57 -14.64 -14.77 0.02
C LYS A 57 -13.37 -14.51 -0.77
N GLU A 58 -13.14 -15.26 -1.85
CA GLU A 58 -12.00 -15.09 -2.74
C GLU A 58 -12.09 -13.78 -3.51
N GLU A 59 -13.28 -13.42 -4.02
CA GLU A 59 -13.52 -12.12 -4.65
C GLU A 59 -13.30 -10.99 -3.66
N LEU A 60 -13.88 -11.10 -2.45
CA LEU A 60 -13.75 -10.09 -1.42
C LEU A 60 -12.28 -9.86 -1.02
N VAL A 61 -11.51 -10.93 -0.78
CA VAL A 61 -10.10 -10.78 -0.42
C VAL A 61 -9.25 -10.24 -1.57
N ASP A 62 -9.52 -10.65 -2.81
CA ASP A 62 -8.81 -10.12 -3.97
C ASP A 62 -9.02 -8.62 -4.11
N GLU A 63 -10.24 -8.15 -3.90
CA GLU A 63 -10.55 -6.74 -3.96
C GLU A 63 -9.96 -5.96 -2.77
N VAL A 64 -9.99 -6.51 -1.57
CA VAL A 64 -9.29 -5.92 -0.42
C VAL A 64 -7.81 -5.71 -0.73
N MET A 65 -7.15 -6.72 -1.30
CA MET A 65 -5.75 -6.64 -1.66
C MET A 65 -5.49 -5.64 -2.79
N GLU A 66 -6.36 -5.59 -3.80
CA GLU A 66 -6.26 -4.64 -4.91
C GLU A 66 -6.46 -3.20 -4.46
N GLN A 67 -7.53 -2.94 -3.72
CA GLN A 67 -7.86 -1.62 -3.21
C GLN A 67 -6.76 -1.12 -2.26
N GLY A 68 -6.24 -2.00 -1.40
CA GLY A 68 -5.12 -1.66 -0.52
C GLY A 68 -3.88 -1.19 -1.29
N GLY A 69 -3.47 -1.94 -2.30
CA GLY A 69 -2.36 -1.58 -3.17
C GLY A 69 -2.60 -0.28 -3.94
N ASN A 70 -3.78 -0.13 -4.54
CA ASN A 70 -4.13 1.06 -5.33
C ASN A 70 -4.15 2.33 -4.48
N ARG A 71 -4.65 2.28 -3.24
CA ARG A 71 -4.69 3.43 -2.31
C ARG A 71 -3.28 3.91 -1.93
N ILE A 72 -2.34 2.97 -1.71
CA ILE A 72 -0.94 3.31 -1.43
C ILE A 72 -0.30 3.94 -2.68
N ILE A 73 -0.51 3.35 -3.85
CA ILE A 73 0.03 3.87 -5.12
C ILE A 73 -0.56 5.26 -5.43
N SER A 74 -1.86 5.48 -5.22
CA SER A 74 -2.48 6.79 -5.41
C SER A 74 -1.83 7.86 -4.54
N GLN A 75 -1.58 7.57 -3.26
CA GLN A 75 -0.91 8.50 -2.36
C GLN A 75 0.54 8.79 -2.79
N GLN A 76 1.25 7.79 -3.33
CA GLN A 76 2.56 7.98 -3.94
C GLN A 76 2.51 8.91 -5.15
N GLN A 77 1.52 8.69 -6.04
CA GLN A 77 1.34 9.49 -7.24
C GLN A 77 0.98 10.95 -6.91
N GLU A 78 0.16 11.18 -5.88
CA GLU A 78 -0.16 12.52 -5.38
C GLU A 78 1.10 13.27 -4.92
N CYS A 79 1.97 12.61 -4.15
CA CYS A 79 3.24 13.23 -3.72
C CYS A 79 4.18 13.50 -4.89
N LEU A 80 4.24 12.62 -5.89
CA LEU A 80 5.06 12.81 -7.08
C LEU A 80 4.50 13.92 -7.98
N ALA A 81 3.18 13.99 -8.14
CA ALA A 81 2.53 15.02 -8.96
C ALA A 81 2.64 16.43 -8.37
N ALA A 82 2.90 16.55 -7.07
CA ALA A 82 3.15 17.83 -6.41
C ALA A 82 4.53 18.41 -6.74
N LEU A 83 5.43 17.63 -7.36
CA LEU A 83 6.73 18.09 -7.79
C LEU A 83 6.65 18.83 -9.13
N GLY A 84 7.56 19.79 -9.35
CA GLY A 84 7.74 20.43 -10.66
C GLY A 84 8.32 19.48 -11.71
N ALA A 85 8.23 19.89 -12.98
CA ALA A 85 8.74 19.11 -14.11
C ALA A 85 10.26 18.85 -14.03
N ASP A 86 10.99 19.77 -13.43
CA ASP A 86 12.46 19.72 -13.30
C ASP A 86 12.93 19.02 -12.01
N ALA A 87 12.06 18.24 -11.37
CA ALA A 87 12.40 17.53 -10.15
C ALA A 87 13.53 16.53 -10.37
N THR A 88 14.55 16.58 -9.51
CA THR A 88 15.67 15.63 -9.53
C THR A 88 15.24 14.21 -9.16
N ALA A 89 16.05 13.20 -9.49
CA ALA A 89 15.79 11.82 -9.08
C ALA A 89 15.69 11.71 -7.55
N GLU A 90 16.51 12.46 -6.79
CA GLU A 90 16.42 12.47 -5.33
C GLU A 90 15.10 13.04 -4.84
N GLN A 91 14.62 14.13 -5.40
CA GLN A 91 13.32 14.70 -5.02
C GLN A 91 12.17 13.73 -5.33
N ARG A 92 12.19 13.08 -6.50
CA ARG A 92 11.22 12.04 -6.86
C ARG A 92 11.26 10.85 -5.90
N PHE A 93 12.46 10.39 -5.53
CA PHE A 93 12.63 9.30 -4.57
C PHE A 93 12.08 9.66 -3.19
N ARG A 94 12.41 10.84 -2.64
CA ARG A 94 11.90 11.33 -1.35
C ARG A 94 10.38 11.45 -1.36
N ALA A 95 9.79 11.99 -2.42
CA ALA A 95 8.35 12.09 -2.59
C ALA A 95 7.66 10.70 -2.65
N ALA A 96 8.28 9.74 -3.34
CA ALA A 96 7.77 8.37 -3.39
C ALA A 96 7.85 7.68 -2.01
N VAL A 97 8.92 7.90 -1.24
CA VAL A 97 9.05 7.40 0.14
C VAL A 97 7.97 7.98 1.03
N LEU A 98 7.80 9.30 1.01
CA LEU A 98 6.75 9.98 1.79
C LEU A 98 5.35 9.48 1.40
N GLY A 99 5.06 9.42 0.11
CA GLY A 99 3.76 8.96 -0.39
C GLY A 99 3.45 7.51 -0.02
N GLN A 100 4.43 6.61 -0.09
CA GLN A 100 4.29 5.23 0.38
C GLN A 100 3.96 5.18 1.88
N MET A 101 4.73 5.89 2.70
CA MET A 101 4.52 5.94 4.15
C MET A 101 3.15 6.53 4.50
N ALA A 102 2.77 7.64 3.85
CA ALA A 102 1.47 8.27 4.04
C ALA A 102 0.31 7.32 3.67
N GLY A 103 0.43 6.60 2.57
CA GLY A 103 -0.54 5.59 2.15
C GLY A 103 -0.67 4.45 3.15
N LEU A 104 0.45 3.94 3.66
CA LEU A 104 0.48 2.89 4.69
C LEU A 104 -0.20 3.33 5.99
N ILE A 105 0.04 4.54 6.45
CA ILE A 105 -0.58 5.08 7.69
C ILE A 105 -2.06 5.37 7.47
N LYS A 106 -2.42 6.03 6.38
CA LYS A 106 -3.81 6.42 6.07
C LYS A 106 -4.74 5.22 5.87
N HIS A 107 -4.20 4.12 5.33
CA HIS A 107 -4.96 2.91 4.97
C HIS A 107 -4.46 1.67 5.73
N GLY A 108 -4.19 1.83 7.02
CA GLY A 108 -3.54 0.82 7.88
C GLY A 108 -4.16 -0.57 7.83
N ASP A 109 -5.51 -0.67 7.84
CA ASP A 109 -6.21 -1.97 7.79
C ASP A 109 -5.90 -2.73 6.49
N PHE A 110 -5.91 -2.03 5.35
CA PHE A 110 -5.58 -2.63 4.05
C PHE A 110 -4.10 -3.02 3.96
N ALA A 111 -3.21 -2.19 4.50
CA ALA A 111 -1.78 -2.47 4.47
C ALA A 111 -1.43 -3.64 5.40
N LEU A 112 -2.09 -3.76 6.57
CA LEU A 112 -1.95 -4.91 7.47
C LEU A 112 -2.42 -6.21 6.79
N ALA A 113 -3.58 -6.18 6.13
CA ALA A 113 -4.08 -7.31 5.35
C ALA A 113 -3.07 -7.71 4.26
N HIS A 114 -2.54 -6.75 3.51
CA HIS A 114 -1.57 -7.00 2.45
C HIS A 114 -0.28 -7.65 2.97
N GLY A 115 0.25 -7.19 4.10
CA GLY A 115 1.47 -7.74 4.71
C GLY A 115 1.31 -9.18 5.22
N ARG A 116 0.11 -9.53 5.69
CA ARG A 116 -0.14 -10.81 6.38
C ARG A 116 -0.70 -11.91 5.48
N LEU A 117 -1.45 -11.56 4.44
CA LEU A 117 -2.27 -12.52 3.73
C LEU A 117 -1.60 -13.24 2.57
N LEU A 118 -0.54 -12.69 1.97
CA LEU A 118 -0.01 -13.17 0.69
C LEU A 118 0.27 -14.69 0.68
N GLY A 119 0.82 -15.22 1.79
CA GLY A 119 1.09 -16.65 1.95
C GLY A 119 -0.15 -17.52 2.25
N GLN A 120 -1.30 -16.89 2.54
CA GLN A 120 -2.55 -17.58 2.90
C GLN A 120 -3.61 -17.53 1.79
N LEU A 121 -3.34 -16.77 0.72
CA LEU A 121 -4.30 -16.56 -0.36
C LEU A 121 -4.48 -17.82 -1.22
N PRO A 122 -5.69 -18.07 -1.75
CA PRO A 122 -5.89 -19.05 -2.80
C PRO A 122 -4.99 -18.80 -4.01
N ASP A 123 -4.55 -19.84 -4.69
CA ASP A 123 -3.52 -19.76 -5.74
C ASP A 123 -3.83 -18.71 -6.80
N LYS A 124 -5.05 -18.70 -7.34
CA LYS A 124 -5.47 -17.73 -8.36
C LYS A 124 -5.41 -16.27 -7.88
N VAL A 125 -5.79 -16.02 -6.62
CA VAL A 125 -5.69 -14.68 -6.02
C VAL A 125 -4.23 -14.32 -5.81
N ARG A 126 -3.44 -15.25 -5.28
CA ARG A 126 -2.00 -15.06 -5.05
C ARG A 126 -1.24 -14.72 -6.33
N GLU A 127 -1.51 -15.40 -7.44
CA GLU A 127 -0.90 -15.10 -8.74
C GLU A 127 -1.19 -13.67 -9.21
N ARG A 128 -2.43 -13.20 -9.06
CA ARG A 128 -2.80 -11.82 -9.40
C ARG A 128 -2.04 -10.81 -8.53
N GLN A 129 -1.92 -11.08 -7.23
CA GLN A 129 -1.21 -10.22 -6.30
C GLN A 129 0.31 -10.19 -6.58
N ILE A 130 0.91 -11.31 -6.97
CA ILE A 130 2.32 -11.37 -7.39
C ILE A 130 2.55 -10.44 -8.59
N LYS A 131 1.71 -10.52 -9.64
CA LYS A 131 1.81 -9.65 -10.82
C LYS A 131 1.65 -8.16 -10.48
N ARG A 132 0.75 -7.82 -9.53
CA ARG A 132 0.61 -6.42 -9.04
C ARG A 132 1.86 -5.96 -8.30
N ARG A 133 2.41 -6.83 -7.45
CA ARG A 133 3.65 -6.56 -6.70
C ARG A 133 4.84 -6.36 -7.63
N GLU A 134 4.97 -7.12 -8.69
CA GLU A 134 6.04 -6.96 -9.69
C GLU A 134 6.01 -5.56 -10.33
N ARG A 135 4.83 -5.03 -10.67
CA ARG A 135 4.69 -3.67 -11.21
C ARG A 135 5.17 -2.61 -10.21
N HIS A 136 4.79 -2.75 -8.95
CA HIS A 136 5.24 -1.85 -7.90
C HIS A 136 6.76 -1.96 -7.66
N GLN A 137 7.32 -3.17 -7.73
CA GLN A 137 8.76 -3.38 -7.64
C GLN A 137 9.52 -2.75 -8.81
N LYS A 138 8.98 -2.83 -10.04
CA LYS A 138 9.57 -2.16 -11.22
C LYS A 138 9.58 -0.64 -11.06
N PHE A 139 8.51 -0.06 -10.54
CA PHE A 139 8.46 1.38 -10.24
C PHE A 139 9.60 1.79 -9.28
N TRP A 140 9.78 1.07 -8.16
CA TRP A 140 10.85 1.37 -7.21
C TRP A 140 12.25 1.14 -7.79
N SER A 141 12.44 0.09 -8.59
CA SER A 141 13.71 -0.12 -9.29
C SER A 141 14.02 1.01 -10.26
N GLY A 142 13.00 1.52 -10.98
CA GLY A 142 13.16 2.67 -11.85
C GLY A 142 13.66 3.92 -11.12
N LEU A 143 13.06 4.25 -9.96
CA LEU A 143 13.53 5.38 -9.13
C LEU A 143 15.00 5.23 -8.69
N LEU A 144 15.43 4.01 -8.36
CA LEU A 144 16.80 3.74 -7.96
C LEU A 144 17.78 3.81 -9.16
N GLU A 145 17.36 3.38 -10.34
CA GLU A 145 18.14 3.54 -11.57
C GLU A 145 18.27 5.02 -11.97
N ASP A 146 17.23 5.82 -11.82
CA ASP A 146 17.29 7.28 -12.02
C ASP A 146 18.31 7.92 -11.07
N LEU A 147 18.30 7.52 -9.78
CA LEU A 147 19.31 7.98 -8.81
C LEU A 147 20.73 7.58 -9.21
N ARG A 148 20.91 6.37 -9.75
CA ARG A 148 22.22 5.91 -10.26
C ARG A 148 22.66 6.75 -11.44
N ALA A 149 21.76 7.02 -12.39
CA ALA A 149 22.05 7.83 -13.58
C ALA A 149 22.46 9.27 -13.23
N GLU A 150 21.88 9.83 -12.15
CA GLU A 150 22.27 11.16 -11.61
C GLU A 150 23.51 11.11 -10.69
N GLY A 151 24.18 9.96 -10.54
CA GLY A 151 25.39 9.82 -9.72
C GLY A 151 25.10 9.89 -8.20
N ARG A 152 23.84 9.70 -7.78
CA ARG A 152 23.42 9.75 -6.36
C ARG A 152 23.60 8.42 -5.64
N LEU A 153 23.83 7.33 -6.37
CA LEU A 153 24.18 6.03 -5.84
C LEU A 153 25.57 5.61 -6.33
N ARG A 154 26.27 4.82 -5.52
CA ARG A 154 27.53 4.21 -5.92
C ARG A 154 27.31 3.33 -7.16
N ALA A 155 28.30 3.29 -8.04
CA ALA A 155 28.22 2.50 -9.27
C ALA A 155 28.07 1.00 -9.01
N ASP A 156 28.62 0.50 -7.89
CA ASP A 156 28.56 -0.89 -7.43
C ASP A 156 27.33 -1.21 -6.56
N ALA A 157 26.42 -0.24 -6.34
CA ALA A 157 25.22 -0.47 -5.53
C ALA A 157 24.32 -1.52 -6.18
N ASP A 158 23.97 -2.56 -5.45
CA ASP A 158 22.97 -3.56 -5.85
C ASP A 158 21.57 -2.94 -5.74
N ILE A 159 20.95 -2.64 -6.88
CA ILE A 159 19.60 -2.05 -6.96
C ILE A 159 18.53 -2.96 -6.35
N HIS A 160 18.68 -4.28 -6.51
CA HIS A 160 17.72 -5.23 -5.94
C HIS A 160 17.76 -5.18 -4.41
N LEU A 161 18.97 -5.24 -3.83
CA LEU A 161 19.15 -5.16 -2.39
C LEU A 161 18.75 -3.79 -1.84
N ALA A 162 19.16 -2.70 -2.48
CA ALA A 162 18.78 -1.34 -2.11
C ALA A 162 17.25 -1.17 -2.05
N ARG A 163 16.54 -1.72 -3.04
CA ARG A 163 15.07 -1.73 -3.06
C ARG A 163 14.48 -2.53 -1.90
N ILE A 164 15.00 -3.72 -1.60
CA ILE A 164 14.53 -4.54 -0.48
C ILE A 164 14.73 -3.79 0.84
N MET A 165 15.89 -3.18 1.03
CA MET A 165 16.20 -2.45 2.27
C MET A 165 15.30 -1.23 2.46
N ILE A 166 15.15 -0.38 1.45
CA ILE A 166 14.31 0.81 1.58
C ILE A 166 12.83 0.44 1.77
N LEU A 167 12.30 -0.51 1.01
CA LEU A 167 10.92 -0.96 1.18
C LEU A 167 10.69 -1.65 2.52
N GLY A 168 11.64 -2.42 3.02
CA GLY A 168 11.58 -3.00 4.35
C GLY A 168 11.47 -1.94 5.44
N SER A 169 12.31 -0.90 5.37
CA SER A 169 12.28 0.23 6.30
C SER A 169 10.97 0.99 6.25
N ILE A 170 10.48 1.32 5.05
CA ILE A 170 9.22 2.06 4.86
C ILE A 170 8.03 1.23 5.34
N ASN A 171 7.95 -0.04 4.96
CA ASN A 171 6.78 -0.87 5.27
C ASN A 171 6.65 -1.20 6.77
N SER A 172 7.72 -1.06 7.54
CA SER A 172 7.67 -1.22 8.99
C SER A 172 7.01 -0.04 9.72
N ILE A 173 6.79 1.10 9.05
CA ILE A 173 6.29 2.35 9.64
C ILE A 173 5.04 2.16 10.50
N GLN A 174 4.14 1.28 10.08
CA GLN A 174 2.87 1.03 10.77
C GLN A 174 3.05 0.47 12.19
N SER A 175 4.16 -0.22 12.46
CA SER A 175 4.40 -0.87 13.75
C SER A 175 4.97 0.07 14.83
N TRP A 176 5.54 1.20 14.43
CA TRP A 176 6.27 2.06 15.38
C TRP A 176 6.00 3.56 15.25
N PHE A 177 5.45 4.05 14.13
CA PHE A 177 5.21 5.49 13.94
C PHE A 177 4.11 5.99 14.87
N ASN A 178 4.40 7.11 15.52
CA ASN A 178 3.45 7.80 16.38
C ASN A 178 3.41 9.30 16.00
N PRO A 179 2.30 9.80 15.43
CA PRO A 179 2.20 11.19 14.99
C PRO A 179 2.32 12.22 16.12
N ARG A 180 2.16 11.80 17.38
CA ARG A 180 2.38 12.67 18.54
C ARG A 180 3.86 12.92 18.81
N LYS A 181 4.76 12.09 18.26
CA LYS A 181 6.22 12.17 18.47
C LYS A 181 6.98 12.84 17.32
N GLY A 182 6.31 13.16 16.23
CA GLY A 182 6.93 13.81 15.09
C GLY A 182 6.08 13.74 13.82
N SER A 183 6.45 14.52 12.82
CA SER A 183 5.77 14.50 11.52
C SER A 183 6.29 13.37 10.64
N LEU A 184 5.43 12.88 9.75
CA LEU A 184 5.76 11.82 8.81
C LEU A 184 6.85 12.26 7.82
N GLU A 185 6.81 13.53 7.42
CA GLU A 185 7.80 14.15 6.52
C GLU A 185 9.21 14.07 7.12
N LYS A 186 9.37 14.44 8.40
CA LYS A 186 10.67 14.34 9.08
C LYS A 186 11.18 12.92 9.15
N VAL A 187 10.31 11.95 9.38
CA VAL A 187 10.67 10.53 9.39
C VAL A 187 11.08 10.07 7.99
N ALA A 188 10.33 10.46 6.96
CA ALA A 188 10.66 10.14 5.57
C ALA A 188 12.03 10.71 5.17
N ASP A 189 12.30 11.98 5.52
CA ASP A 189 13.58 12.63 5.26
C ASP A 189 14.73 11.90 5.96
N GLN A 190 14.58 11.54 7.23
CA GLN A 190 15.60 10.81 7.96
C GLN A 190 15.88 9.43 7.37
N ILE A 191 14.85 8.69 6.95
CA ILE A 191 15.01 7.39 6.28
C ILE A 191 15.79 7.58 4.97
N CYS A 192 15.44 8.59 4.17
CA CYS A 192 16.15 8.89 2.93
C CYS A 192 17.61 9.29 3.19
N ASP A 193 17.87 10.14 4.18
CA ASP A 193 19.22 10.56 4.52
C ASP A 193 20.09 9.38 4.98
N MET A 194 19.54 8.50 5.82
CA MET A 194 20.23 7.27 6.22
C MET A 194 20.48 6.33 5.02
N PHE A 195 19.51 6.23 4.12
CA PHE A 195 19.65 5.44 2.91
C PHE A 195 20.77 5.99 2.02
N PHE A 196 20.79 7.28 1.73
CA PHE A 196 21.81 7.91 0.88
C PHE A 196 23.21 7.85 1.50
N ARG A 197 23.34 7.96 2.82
CA ARG A 197 24.65 7.79 3.49
C ARG A 197 25.18 6.36 3.39
N GLY A 198 24.29 5.35 3.30
CA GLY A 198 24.69 3.94 3.15
C GLY A 198 24.99 3.50 1.72
N VAL A 199 24.28 4.04 0.72
CA VAL A 199 24.38 3.63 -0.70
C VAL A 199 24.83 4.77 -1.64
N GLY A 200 24.94 5.98 -1.12
CA GLY A 200 25.46 7.13 -1.84
C GLY A 200 26.95 7.00 -2.12
N PRO A 201 27.50 7.88 -2.98
CA PRO A 201 28.95 7.96 -3.19
C PRO A 201 29.70 8.14 -1.86
N ALA A 202 30.85 7.49 -1.71
CA ALA A 202 31.70 7.77 -0.59
C ALA A 202 32.10 9.26 -0.60
N ASP A 203 32.06 9.91 0.56
CA ASP A 203 32.57 11.28 0.68
C ASP A 203 34.02 11.29 0.19
N GLN A 204 34.33 12.18 -0.77
CA GLN A 204 35.70 12.43 -1.26
C GLN A 204 36.47 13.25 -0.27
#